data_8b86bcba278ea4dbc654cdd43d84aa38
#
_entry.id   8b86bcba278ea4dbc654cdd43d84aa38
#
_cell.length_a   1.000
_cell.length_b   1.000
_cell.length_c   1.000
_cell.angle_alpha   90.00
_cell.angle_beta   90.00
_cell.angle_gamma   90.00
#
_symmetry.space_group_name_H-M   'P 1'
#
loop_
_entity.id
_entity.type
_entity.pdbx_description
1 polymer ?
#
loop_
_entity_poly.entity_id
_entity_poly.type
_entity_poly.pdbx_seq_one_letter_code
_entity_poly.pdbx_strand_id
1 'polypeptide(L)'
;MRARILALGLWAGLAATSIAIPYIPPPQPVYEAPIDRALANVSAMEGVHPAQRERILGRLNLLAYARDNAPFTYMRENDNFVEAGSMLCRDVQPMGPRYEEEPRAFGPDDRCAAYNFHLGPQTETPTNAPQNPSAGARARLEAARGHYARALELDRTDLRARLGYAYVLDRLGRTHDARRELRTILKRGLPRLAGPQSEWEDHAVLTETAAHLAHLATSHSDRARMTRLRQRLEASQPIIYVTPVVVPLADRPFERLIDNGSPVAFDFAGTGDARAQGWLTPDAAWLVWDPEWRGQVRSGFDLIGQRTWSVFWSDGFEALRALDDNRDGELSGAELGGLALWRDENRNGISDPGEVLPANVHGVAALSVRGQTTRPGLMTAPDGVRFENGRTRPLYDWTPGLGNAPVS
;
A
#
# COMPACT_ATOMS: atom_id res chain seq x y z
N MET A 1 60.26 11.16 -64.51
CA MET A 1 59.02 10.36 -64.13
C MET A 1 58.98 10.15 -62.62
N ARG A 2 58.10 10.85 -61.96
CA ARG A 2 57.92 10.76 -60.50
C ARG A 2 56.55 10.18 -60.26
N ALA A 3 56.48 8.96 -59.72
CA ALA A 3 55.21 8.33 -59.30
C ALA A 3 54.79 8.88 -57.95
N ARG A 4 53.53 9.39 -57.87
CA ARG A 4 52.88 9.78 -56.63
C ARG A 4 52.09 8.60 -56.16
N ILE A 5 52.42 8.11 -54.96
CA ILE A 5 51.64 7.12 -54.23
C ILE A 5 50.61 7.90 -53.38
N LEU A 6 49.34 7.68 -53.68
CA LEU A 6 48.19 8.15 -52.81
C LEU A 6 47.99 7.11 -51.73
N ALA A 7 48.17 7.51 -50.47
CA ALA A 7 47.78 6.71 -49.33
C ALA A 7 46.32 7.10 -48.92
N LEU A 8 45.42 6.19 -49.17
CA LEU A 8 44.05 6.28 -48.64
C LEU A 8 44.05 5.81 -47.16
N GLY A 9 43.93 6.75 -46.24
CA GLY A 9 43.71 6.44 -44.84
C GLY A 9 42.24 6.11 -44.60
N LEU A 10 41.94 4.86 -44.30
CA LEU A 10 40.67 4.45 -43.74
C LEU A 10 40.60 4.90 -42.26
N TRP A 11 39.79 5.89 -41.98
CA TRP A 11 39.34 6.18 -40.63
C TRP A 11 38.13 5.26 -40.31
N ALA A 12 38.38 4.19 -39.57
CA ALA A 12 37.33 3.44 -38.94
C ALA A 12 36.84 4.23 -37.71
N GLY A 13 35.74 4.94 -37.88
CA GLY A 13 35.03 5.57 -36.76
C GLY A 13 34.42 4.49 -35.87
N LEU A 14 35.05 4.25 -34.73
CA LEU A 14 34.39 3.55 -33.62
C LEU A 14 33.26 4.46 -33.11
N ALA A 15 32.05 4.18 -33.53
CA ALA A 15 30.86 4.72 -32.88
C ALA A 15 30.79 4.10 -31.48
N ALA A 16 31.20 4.86 -30.48
CA ALA A 16 30.93 4.53 -29.10
C ALA A 16 29.41 4.62 -28.92
N THR A 17 28.74 3.49 -28.94
CA THR A 17 27.36 3.40 -28.44
C THR A 17 27.42 3.67 -26.94
N SER A 18 27.12 4.91 -26.54
CA SER A 18 26.82 5.21 -25.14
C SER A 18 25.61 4.40 -24.79
N ILE A 19 25.82 3.34 -24.03
CA ILE A 19 24.75 2.65 -23.35
C ILE A 19 24.21 3.67 -22.31
N ALA A 20 23.09 4.30 -22.63
CA ALA A 20 22.40 5.12 -21.68
C ALA A 20 21.99 4.19 -20.52
N ILE A 21 22.66 4.31 -19.38
CA ILE A 21 22.24 3.65 -18.15
C ILE A 21 20.87 4.24 -17.87
N PRO A 22 19.79 3.43 -17.81
CA PRO A 22 18.48 3.96 -17.48
C PRO A 22 18.57 4.65 -16.13
N TYR A 23 18.13 5.91 -16.07
CA TYR A 23 18.00 6.63 -14.81
C TYR A 23 16.94 5.92 -13.98
N ILE A 24 17.35 5.24 -12.92
CA ILE A 24 16.45 4.67 -11.92
C ILE A 24 16.21 5.79 -10.90
N PRO A 25 15.02 6.37 -10.87
CA PRO A 25 14.73 7.40 -9.88
C PRO A 25 14.86 6.79 -8.48
N PRO A 26 15.38 7.55 -7.50
CA PRO A 26 15.43 7.08 -6.14
C PRO A 26 14.01 6.74 -5.66
N PRO A 27 13.86 5.67 -4.88
CA PRO A 27 12.57 5.29 -4.34
C PRO A 27 11.98 6.46 -3.57
N GLN A 28 10.69 6.59 -3.74
CA GLN A 28 9.98 7.72 -3.17
C GLN A 28 9.54 7.36 -1.75
N PRO A 29 9.91 8.14 -0.74
CA PRO A 29 9.44 7.86 0.61
C PRO A 29 7.92 7.87 0.65
N VAL A 30 7.34 6.87 1.29
CA VAL A 30 5.94 6.91 1.70
C VAL A 30 5.85 7.84 2.90
N TYR A 31 4.83 8.67 2.95
CA TYR A 31 4.59 9.51 4.11
C TYR A 31 4.45 8.66 5.37
N GLU A 32 5.13 9.07 6.41
CA GLU A 32 5.16 8.34 7.64
C GLU A 32 3.76 8.25 8.27
N ALA A 33 3.35 7.03 8.59
CA ALA A 33 2.10 6.81 9.29
C ALA A 33 2.17 7.41 10.71
N PRO A 34 1.14 8.08 11.22
CA PRO A 34 1.08 8.57 12.58
C PRO A 34 0.77 7.41 13.55
N ILE A 35 1.69 6.45 13.65
CA ILE A 35 1.44 5.13 14.26
C ILE A 35 1.00 5.24 15.71
N ASP A 36 1.62 6.08 16.53
CA ASP A 36 1.28 6.18 17.95
C ASP A 36 -0.11 6.79 18.14
N ARG A 37 -0.45 7.80 17.32
CA ARG A 37 -1.78 8.39 17.26
C ARG A 37 -2.83 7.35 16.82
N ALA A 38 -2.55 6.64 15.72
CA ALA A 38 -3.42 5.59 15.22
C ALA A 38 -3.62 4.45 16.22
N LEU A 39 -2.56 4.02 16.93
CA LEU A 39 -2.67 3.00 17.99
C LEU A 39 -3.61 3.45 19.12
N ALA A 40 -3.48 4.69 19.58
CA ALA A 40 -4.33 5.23 20.62
C ALA A 40 -5.80 5.28 20.17
N ASN A 41 -6.05 5.78 18.98
CA ASN A 41 -7.42 5.96 18.47
C ASN A 41 -8.08 4.62 18.12
N VAL A 42 -7.37 3.71 17.44
CA VAL A 42 -7.90 2.38 17.11
C VAL A 42 -8.18 1.55 18.35
N SER A 43 -7.36 1.66 19.40
CA SER A 43 -7.61 0.94 20.67
C SER A 43 -8.97 1.26 21.28
N ALA A 44 -9.41 2.50 21.12
CA ALA A 44 -10.66 3.01 21.66
C ALA A 44 -11.80 3.10 20.61
N MET A 45 -11.54 2.68 19.37
CA MET A 45 -12.49 2.80 18.27
C MET A 45 -13.71 1.92 18.48
N GLU A 46 -14.88 2.53 18.45
CA GLU A 46 -16.17 1.83 18.54
C GLU A 46 -16.72 1.49 17.15
N GLY A 47 -17.63 0.52 17.08
CA GLY A 47 -18.31 0.14 15.84
C GLY A 47 -17.48 -0.69 14.86
N VAL A 48 -16.23 -1.02 15.20
CA VAL A 48 -15.37 -1.95 14.43
C VAL A 48 -15.50 -3.35 15.02
N HIS A 49 -15.57 -4.36 14.15
CA HIS A 49 -15.60 -5.75 14.62
C HIS A 49 -14.36 -6.06 15.48
N PRO A 50 -14.51 -6.66 16.67
CA PRO A 50 -13.41 -6.85 17.61
C PRO A 50 -12.19 -7.56 17.00
N ALA A 51 -12.39 -8.59 16.18
CA ALA A 51 -11.29 -9.31 15.51
C ALA A 51 -10.52 -8.39 14.55
N GLN A 52 -11.23 -7.58 13.79
CA GLN A 52 -10.62 -6.62 12.86
C GLN A 52 -9.84 -5.55 13.61
N ARG A 53 -10.38 -4.99 14.70
CA ARG A 53 -9.66 -4.03 15.54
C ARG A 53 -8.34 -4.62 16.07
N GLU A 54 -8.39 -5.84 16.58
CA GLU A 54 -7.18 -6.52 17.06
C GLU A 54 -6.17 -6.78 15.93
N ARG A 55 -6.63 -7.12 14.72
CA ARG A 55 -5.77 -7.26 13.53
C ARG A 55 -5.09 -5.94 13.18
N ILE A 56 -5.82 -4.84 13.17
CA ILE A 56 -5.28 -3.49 12.89
C ILE A 56 -4.24 -3.09 13.95
N LEU A 57 -4.52 -3.30 15.24
CA LEU A 57 -3.56 -3.05 16.31
C LEU A 57 -2.30 -3.91 16.17
N GLY A 58 -2.45 -5.17 15.76
CA GLY A 58 -1.34 -6.05 15.43
C GLY A 58 -0.49 -5.45 14.30
N ARG A 59 -1.14 -4.99 13.22
CA ARG A 59 -0.48 -4.37 12.07
C ARG A 59 0.25 -3.08 12.45
N LEU A 60 -0.38 -2.17 13.18
CA LEU A 60 0.24 -0.92 13.62
C LEU A 60 1.46 -1.17 14.51
N ASN A 61 1.42 -2.16 15.39
CA ASN A 61 2.58 -2.56 16.18
C ASN A 61 3.70 -3.17 15.33
N LEU A 62 3.38 -3.90 14.26
CA LEU A 62 4.38 -4.37 13.30
C LEU A 62 5.03 -3.22 12.54
N LEU A 63 4.28 -2.22 12.13
CA LEU A 63 4.82 -1.02 11.49
C LEU A 63 5.72 -0.25 12.44
N ALA A 64 5.32 -0.11 13.71
CA ALA A 64 6.15 0.50 14.75
C ALA A 64 7.45 -0.28 15.00
N TYR A 65 7.41 -1.60 14.98
CA TYR A 65 8.59 -2.47 15.05
C TYR A 65 9.51 -2.24 13.85
N ALA A 66 8.97 -2.17 12.65
CA ALA A 66 9.74 -2.01 11.43
C ALA A 66 10.48 -0.65 11.37
N ARG A 67 9.91 0.40 11.98
CA ARG A 67 10.52 1.75 12.04
C ARG A 67 11.78 1.85 12.88
N ASP A 68 12.08 0.89 13.74
CA ASP A 68 13.18 0.96 14.69
C ASP A 68 14.56 1.24 14.04
N ASN A 69 14.74 0.87 12.78
CA ASN A 69 16.02 1.02 12.10
C ASN A 69 16.05 2.07 10.97
N ALA A 70 14.92 2.46 10.44
CA ALA A 70 14.84 3.38 9.31
C ALA A 70 13.43 3.94 9.16
N PRO A 71 13.26 5.08 8.48
CA PRO A 71 11.95 5.50 7.99
C PRO A 71 11.29 4.34 7.24
N PHE A 72 10.00 4.18 7.45
CA PHE A 72 9.26 3.18 6.72
C PHE A 72 9.27 3.54 5.24
N THR A 73 10.01 2.80 4.44
CA THR A 73 10.02 2.96 3.01
C THR A 73 9.17 1.87 2.38
N TYR A 74 8.47 2.27 1.38
CA TYR A 74 7.59 1.44 0.61
C TYR A 74 8.22 1.13 -0.74
N MET A 75 8.10 -0.11 -1.19
CA MET A 75 8.63 -0.50 -2.48
C MET A 75 7.50 -0.84 -3.44
N ARG A 76 7.65 -0.42 -4.67
CA ARG A 76 6.80 -0.81 -5.78
C ARG A 76 7.37 -2.04 -6.47
N GLU A 77 6.49 -2.91 -6.87
CA GLU A 77 6.86 -4.15 -7.54
C GLU A 77 7.62 -3.91 -8.85
N ASN A 78 7.29 -2.82 -9.56
CA ASN A 78 7.92 -2.48 -10.83
C ASN A 78 9.19 -1.65 -10.71
N ASP A 79 9.60 -1.27 -9.51
CA ASP A 79 10.79 -0.44 -9.35
C ASP A 79 12.09 -1.25 -9.50
N ASN A 80 12.07 -2.54 -9.82
CA ASN A 80 13.24 -3.43 -9.93
C ASN A 80 14.33 -3.11 -8.89
N PHE A 81 13.94 -2.47 -7.80
CA PHE A 81 14.81 -1.82 -6.86
C PHE A 81 14.35 -2.11 -5.44
N VAL A 82 15.17 -2.87 -4.75
CA VAL A 82 14.89 -3.33 -3.39
C VAL A 82 15.44 -2.33 -2.39
N GLU A 83 14.89 -1.11 -2.32
CA GLU A 83 15.51 -0.13 -1.47
C GLU A 83 15.22 -0.33 0.00
N ALA A 84 13.99 -0.54 0.36
CA ALA A 84 13.67 -0.83 1.75
C ALA A 84 14.46 -2.04 2.25
N GLY A 85 14.59 -3.05 1.40
CA GLY A 85 15.43 -4.19 1.69
C GLY A 85 16.91 -3.84 1.79
N SER A 86 17.44 -3.01 0.90
CA SER A 86 18.84 -2.63 0.91
C SER A 86 19.22 -1.79 2.14
N MET A 87 18.31 -1.02 2.69
CA MET A 87 18.55 -0.28 3.94
C MET A 87 18.68 -1.20 5.16
N LEU A 88 18.00 -2.31 5.15
CA LEU A 88 17.97 -3.24 6.27
C LEU A 88 18.84 -4.48 6.04
N CYS A 89 19.04 -4.82 4.79
CA CYS A 89 19.93 -5.88 4.34
C CYS A 89 21.17 -5.24 3.74
N ARG A 90 21.96 -4.57 4.56
CA ARG A 90 23.17 -3.83 4.13
C ARG A 90 24.15 -4.65 3.31
N ASP A 91 24.09 -5.96 3.43
CA ASP A 91 24.95 -6.90 2.71
C ASP A 91 24.36 -7.29 1.34
N VAL A 92 23.13 -6.90 1.06
CA VAL A 92 22.55 -7.06 -0.27
C VAL A 92 23.01 -5.89 -1.11
N GLN A 93 23.90 -6.16 -2.05
CA GLN A 93 24.36 -5.16 -3.00
C GLN A 93 23.17 -4.53 -3.70
N PRO A 94 23.16 -3.18 -3.84
CA PRO A 94 22.12 -2.50 -4.59
C PRO A 94 22.02 -3.11 -5.96
N MET A 95 20.84 -3.46 -6.35
CA MET A 95 20.58 -4.20 -7.55
C MET A 95 20.63 -3.28 -8.72
N GLY A 96 21.71 -3.40 -9.47
CA GLY A 96 21.80 -2.84 -10.79
C GLY A 96 21.03 -3.70 -11.81
N PRO A 97 21.08 -3.36 -13.09
CA PRO A 97 20.35 -4.05 -14.19
C PRO A 97 20.57 -5.57 -14.29
N ARG A 98 21.45 -6.15 -13.51
CA ARG A 98 21.69 -7.61 -13.46
C ARG A 98 20.59 -8.41 -12.74
N TYR A 99 19.60 -7.74 -12.20
CA TYR A 99 18.52 -8.38 -11.46
C TYR A 99 17.41 -8.92 -12.33
N GLU A 100 17.30 -8.38 -13.54
CA GLU A 100 16.36 -8.90 -14.53
C GLU A 100 16.77 -10.29 -15.06
N GLU A 101 18.08 -10.62 -15.00
CA GLU A 101 18.60 -11.83 -15.64
C GLU A 101 18.75 -13.02 -14.68
N GLU A 102 18.95 -12.80 -13.38
CA GLU A 102 19.03 -13.89 -12.39
C GLU A 102 18.42 -13.44 -11.08
N PRO A 103 17.27 -14.00 -10.67
CA PRO A 103 16.84 -13.88 -9.30
C PRO A 103 17.95 -14.50 -8.44
N ARG A 104 18.78 -13.68 -7.81
CA ARG A 104 19.76 -14.17 -6.87
C ARG A 104 19.04 -15.04 -5.87
N ALA A 105 19.44 -16.28 -5.80
CA ALA A 105 19.09 -17.12 -4.69
C ALA A 105 19.71 -16.47 -3.45
N PHE A 106 18.93 -15.63 -2.75
CA PHE A 106 19.32 -15.16 -1.43
C PHE A 106 19.58 -16.36 -0.56
N GLY A 107 20.65 -16.31 0.20
CA GLY A 107 21.00 -17.39 1.09
C GLY A 107 19.86 -17.68 2.08
N PRO A 108 19.80 -18.88 2.68
CA PRO A 108 18.78 -19.24 3.64
C PRO A 108 18.72 -18.30 4.86
N ASP A 109 19.77 -17.56 5.12
CA ASP A 109 19.87 -16.59 6.21
C ASP A 109 19.49 -15.17 5.82
N ASP A 110 19.27 -14.90 4.53
CA ASP A 110 18.89 -13.56 4.05
C ASP A 110 17.38 -13.34 4.15
N ARG A 111 16.95 -13.10 5.38
CA ARG A 111 15.53 -12.92 5.71
C ARG A 111 14.89 -11.68 5.11
N CYS A 112 15.71 -10.69 4.81
CA CYS A 112 15.21 -9.48 4.18
C CYS A 112 14.68 -9.77 2.79
N ALA A 113 15.33 -10.66 2.07
CA ALA A 113 14.94 -11.00 0.72
C ALA A 113 13.55 -11.61 0.62
N ALA A 114 13.19 -12.48 1.55
CA ALA A 114 11.88 -13.11 1.54
C ALA A 114 10.74 -12.10 1.70
N TYR A 115 10.97 -11.10 2.52
CA TYR A 115 9.98 -10.07 2.80
C TYR A 115 9.97 -8.95 1.80
N ASN A 116 10.98 -8.86 0.96
CA ASN A 116 11.10 -7.89 -0.11
C ASN A 116 10.54 -8.39 -1.44
N PHE A 117 10.38 -9.67 -1.63
CA PHE A 117 9.88 -10.24 -2.88
C PHE A 117 8.43 -9.92 -3.20
N HIS A 118 7.68 -9.44 -2.22
CA HIS A 118 6.24 -9.22 -2.34
C HIS A 118 5.87 -7.83 -2.00
N LEU A 119 6.62 -6.95 -2.47
CA LEU A 119 6.51 -5.54 -2.18
C LEU A 119 5.49 -4.86 -3.02
N GLY A 120 4.52 -5.59 -3.35
CA GLY A 120 3.31 -4.96 -3.74
C GLY A 120 2.68 -4.26 -2.53
N PRO A 121 1.87 -3.26 -2.77
CA PRO A 121 1.08 -2.54 -1.79
C PRO A 121 0.11 -3.41 -0.99
N GLN A 122 0.18 -4.69 -1.14
CA GLN A 122 -0.75 -5.68 -0.62
C GLN A 122 -0.19 -6.55 0.48
N THR A 123 1.11 -6.40 0.78
CA THR A 123 1.74 -7.25 1.78
C THR A 123 1.29 -6.91 3.19
N GLU A 124 0.95 -7.93 3.97
CA GLU A 124 0.62 -7.81 5.38
C GLU A 124 1.86 -7.64 6.25
N THR A 125 3.04 -7.95 5.74
CA THR A 125 4.28 -7.92 6.49
C THR A 125 5.12 -6.73 6.08
N PRO A 126 5.76 -6.04 7.03
CA PRO A 126 6.61 -4.90 6.72
C PRO A 126 7.82 -5.30 5.91
N THR A 127 8.22 -4.45 4.99
CA THR A 127 9.36 -4.67 4.12
C THR A 127 10.69 -4.39 4.79
N ASN A 128 10.68 -3.58 5.84
CA ASN A 128 11.86 -3.08 6.54
C ASN A 128 11.91 -3.59 7.99
N ALA A 129 12.13 -4.87 8.17
CA ALA A 129 12.31 -5.43 9.51
C ALA A 129 13.71 -5.14 10.08
N PRO A 130 13.85 -4.67 11.34
CA PRO A 130 15.14 -4.44 11.95
C PRO A 130 15.91 -5.75 12.13
N GLN A 131 17.20 -5.73 11.78
CA GLN A 131 18.09 -6.88 11.99
C GLN A 131 18.46 -7.03 13.48
N ASN A 132 18.75 -5.90 14.14
CA ASN A 132 19.07 -5.84 15.56
C ASN A 132 18.07 -4.91 16.27
N PRO A 133 16.85 -5.37 16.53
CA PRO A 133 15.81 -4.53 17.10
C PRO A 133 16.17 -4.04 18.51
N SER A 134 15.84 -2.80 18.81
CA SER A 134 15.92 -2.24 20.14
C SER A 134 14.98 -2.98 21.13
N ALA A 135 15.12 -2.71 22.42
CA ALA A 135 14.19 -3.23 23.41
C ALA A 135 12.75 -2.74 23.15
N GLY A 136 12.59 -1.48 22.71
CA GLY A 136 11.31 -0.92 22.34
C GLY A 136 10.68 -1.61 21.14
N ALA A 137 11.46 -1.85 20.09
CA ALA A 137 10.98 -2.58 18.92
C ALA A 137 10.58 -4.03 19.27
N ARG A 138 11.35 -4.71 20.13
CA ARG A 138 10.96 -6.07 20.59
C ARG A 138 9.64 -6.05 21.36
N ALA A 139 9.42 -5.03 22.21
CA ALA A 139 8.14 -4.87 22.90
C ALA A 139 6.98 -4.66 21.92
N ARG A 140 7.19 -3.88 20.85
CA ARG A 140 6.19 -3.72 19.77
C ARG A 140 5.90 -5.04 19.05
N LEU A 141 6.94 -5.84 18.79
CA LEU A 141 6.78 -7.16 18.16
C LEU A 141 5.97 -8.12 19.05
N GLU A 142 6.22 -8.14 20.36
CA GLU A 142 5.45 -8.93 21.32
C GLU A 142 3.99 -8.42 21.44
N ALA A 143 3.79 -7.11 21.44
CA ALA A 143 2.44 -6.53 21.40
C ALA A 143 1.68 -6.96 20.13
N ALA A 144 2.34 -6.90 18.95
CA ALA A 144 1.78 -7.40 17.70
C ALA A 144 1.37 -8.87 17.80
N ARG A 145 2.23 -9.71 18.42
CA ARG A 145 1.91 -11.12 18.65
C ARG A 145 0.63 -11.29 19.47
N GLY A 146 0.51 -10.53 20.57
CA GLY A 146 -0.67 -10.57 21.43
C GLY A 146 -1.96 -10.19 20.69
N HIS A 147 -1.92 -9.11 19.94
CA HIS A 147 -3.06 -8.62 19.17
C HIS A 147 -3.47 -9.61 18.06
N TYR A 148 -2.54 -10.12 17.26
CA TYR A 148 -2.87 -11.13 16.25
C TYR A 148 -3.38 -12.44 16.85
N ALA A 149 -2.83 -12.88 17.98
CA ALA A 149 -3.37 -14.05 18.67
C ALA A 149 -4.83 -13.84 19.09
N ARG A 150 -5.14 -12.66 19.66
CA ARG A 150 -6.50 -12.30 20.04
C ARG A 150 -7.44 -12.17 18.84
N ALA A 151 -6.97 -11.57 17.74
CA ALA A 151 -7.74 -11.54 16.50
C ALA A 151 -8.12 -12.94 16.04
N LEU A 152 -7.20 -13.91 16.12
CA LEU A 152 -7.44 -15.30 15.75
C LEU A 152 -8.28 -16.10 16.75
N GLU A 153 -8.35 -15.68 18.02
CA GLU A 153 -9.30 -16.22 19.00
C GLU A 153 -10.74 -15.78 18.66
N LEU A 154 -10.90 -14.52 18.22
CA LEU A 154 -12.18 -13.92 17.86
C LEU A 154 -12.64 -14.38 16.45
N ASP A 155 -11.73 -14.46 15.49
CA ASP A 155 -11.98 -14.98 14.15
C ASP A 155 -10.85 -15.90 13.66
N ARG A 156 -11.08 -17.19 13.77
CA ARG A 156 -10.11 -18.22 13.33
C ARG A 156 -9.97 -18.30 11.81
N THR A 157 -10.84 -17.63 11.07
CA THR A 157 -10.86 -17.66 9.60
C THR A 157 -10.13 -16.50 8.97
N ASP A 158 -9.74 -15.48 9.73
CA ASP A 158 -8.96 -14.34 9.26
C ASP A 158 -7.55 -14.77 8.83
N LEU A 159 -7.35 -14.87 7.51
CA LEU A 159 -6.06 -15.27 6.94
C LEU A 159 -5.01 -14.16 7.06
N ARG A 160 -5.42 -12.89 7.06
CA ARG A 160 -4.51 -11.74 7.20
C ARG A 160 -3.95 -11.69 8.62
N ALA A 161 -4.80 -11.80 9.62
CA ALA A 161 -4.35 -11.89 11.01
C ALA A 161 -3.39 -13.07 11.21
N ARG A 162 -3.67 -14.21 10.56
CA ARG A 162 -2.82 -15.41 10.64
C ARG A 162 -1.48 -15.19 9.96
N LEU A 163 -1.44 -14.47 8.83
CA LEU A 163 -0.20 -14.13 8.15
C LEU A 163 0.67 -13.21 9.00
N GLY A 164 0.09 -12.13 9.55
CA GLY A 164 0.78 -11.24 10.48
C GLY A 164 1.30 -12.00 11.71
N TYR A 165 0.49 -12.90 12.28
CA TYR A 165 0.90 -13.75 13.41
C TYR A 165 2.09 -14.65 13.05
N ALA A 166 2.04 -15.31 11.89
CA ALA A 166 3.12 -16.18 11.43
C ALA A 166 4.43 -15.41 11.21
N TYR A 167 4.35 -14.21 10.63
CA TYR A 167 5.50 -13.32 10.48
C TYR A 167 6.12 -12.98 11.85
N VAL A 168 5.30 -12.56 12.80
CA VAL A 168 5.78 -12.23 14.15
C VAL A 168 6.44 -13.43 14.82
N LEU A 169 5.86 -14.61 14.70
CA LEU A 169 6.47 -15.84 15.24
C LEU A 169 7.86 -16.10 14.65
N ASP A 170 8.03 -15.91 13.35
CA ASP A 170 9.33 -16.07 12.72
C ASP A 170 10.34 -15.03 13.22
N ARG A 171 9.93 -13.76 13.30
CA ARG A 171 10.78 -12.68 13.83
C ARG A 171 11.19 -12.89 15.29
N LEU A 172 10.38 -13.61 16.07
CA LEU A 172 10.69 -14.03 17.43
C LEU A 172 11.52 -15.34 17.52
N GLY A 173 11.98 -15.86 16.38
CA GLY A 173 12.76 -17.11 16.31
C GLY A 173 11.93 -18.39 16.39
N ARG A 174 10.59 -18.29 16.45
CA ARG A 174 9.67 -19.44 16.50
C ARG A 174 9.32 -19.94 15.09
N THR A 175 10.34 -20.17 14.28
CA THR A 175 10.21 -20.51 12.85
C THR A 175 9.39 -21.77 12.59
N HIS A 176 9.46 -22.76 13.48
CA HIS A 176 8.63 -23.97 13.35
C HIS A 176 7.12 -23.64 13.47
N ASP A 177 6.75 -22.81 14.43
CA ASP A 177 5.36 -22.37 14.63
C ASP A 177 4.91 -21.51 13.46
N ALA A 178 5.76 -20.57 12.99
CA ALA A 178 5.50 -19.77 11.82
C ALA A 178 5.16 -20.61 10.59
N ARG A 179 5.96 -21.62 10.28
CA ARG A 179 5.69 -22.56 9.18
C ARG A 179 4.35 -23.29 9.33
N ARG A 180 3.97 -23.67 10.55
CA ARG A 180 2.68 -24.31 10.80
C ARG A 180 1.52 -23.39 10.47
N GLU A 181 1.59 -22.13 10.91
CA GLU A 181 0.56 -21.13 10.62
C GLU A 181 0.47 -20.81 9.11
N LEU A 182 1.61 -20.62 8.44
CA LEU A 182 1.67 -20.39 7.00
C LEU A 182 1.07 -21.57 6.19
N ARG A 183 1.36 -22.82 6.58
CA ARG A 183 0.72 -23.99 5.95
C ARG A 183 -0.79 -24.02 6.17
N THR A 184 -1.24 -23.55 7.33
CA THR A 184 -2.67 -23.44 7.65
C THR A 184 -3.34 -22.42 6.74
N ILE A 185 -2.66 -21.29 6.42
CA ILE A 185 -3.16 -20.30 5.45
C ILE A 185 -3.36 -20.96 4.09
N LEU A 186 -2.34 -21.64 3.53
CA LEU A 186 -2.49 -22.32 2.23
C LEU A 186 -3.61 -23.35 2.24
N LYS A 187 -3.70 -24.15 3.30
CA LYS A 187 -4.74 -25.19 3.42
C LYS A 187 -6.16 -24.59 3.38
N ARG A 188 -6.36 -23.44 4.03
CA ARG A 188 -7.68 -22.81 4.15
C ARG A 188 -7.99 -21.85 3.00
N GLY A 189 -6.98 -21.15 2.50
CA GLY A 189 -7.15 -20.09 1.53
C GLY A 189 -7.20 -20.57 0.08
N LEU A 190 -6.37 -21.57 -0.30
CA LEU A 190 -6.39 -22.05 -1.70
C LEU A 190 -7.77 -22.51 -2.18
N PRO A 191 -8.60 -23.20 -1.39
CA PRO A 191 -9.96 -23.55 -1.81
C PRO A 191 -10.86 -22.33 -2.05
N ARG A 192 -10.62 -21.19 -1.35
CA ARG A 192 -11.43 -19.97 -1.52
C ARG A 192 -11.25 -19.35 -2.89
N LEU A 193 -10.06 -19.47 -3.51
CA LEU A 193 -9.79 -18.95 -4.84
C LEU A 193 -10.62 -19.59 -5.95
N ALA A 194 -11.14 -20.78 -5.72
CA ALA A 194 -12.02 -21.48 -6.67
C ALA A 194 -13.50 -21.08 -6.51
N GLY A 195 -13.83 -20.30 -5.49
CA GLY A 195 -15.20 -19.89 -5.19
C GLY A 195 -15.61 -18.62 -5.94
N PRO A 196 -16.93 -18.39 -6.09
CA PRO A 196 -17.45 -17.17 -6.74
C PRO A 196 -17.18 -15.88 -5.95
N GLN A 197 -16.72 -15.99 -4.72
CA GLN A 197 -16.35 -14.88 -3.82
C GLN A 197 -14.84 -14.81 -3.61
N SER A 198 -14.05 -15.17 -4.63
CA SER A 198 -12.59 -15.00 -4.56
C SER A 198 -12.26 -13.52 -4.45
N GLU A 199 -11.89 -13.09 -3.26
CA GLU A 199 -11.46 -11.73 -3.00
C GLU A 199 -9.99 -11.59 -3.38
N TRP A 200 -9.62 -10.45 -3.95
CA TRP A 200 -8.22 -10.14 -4.27
C TRP A 200 -7.31 -10.23 -3.02
N GLU A 201 -7.87 -9.98 -1.83
CA GLU A 201 -7.17 -10.11 -0.56
C GLU A 201 -6.69 -11.53 -0.29
N ASP A 202 -7.49 -12.54 -0.59
CA ASP A 202 -7.08 -13.94 -0.47
C ASP A 202 -5.90 -14.26 -1.41
N HIS A 203 -5.89 -13.71 -2.64
CA HIS A 203 -4.75 -13.86 -3.55
C HIS A 203 -3.46 -13.24 -2.97
N ALA A 204 -3.53 -12.01 -2.47
CA ALA A 204 -2.38 -11.31 -1.89
C ALA A 204 -1.81 -12.10 -0.70
N VAL A 205 -2.66 -12.49 0.24
CA VAL A 205 -2.26 -13.26 1.42
C VAL A 205 -1.63 -14.61 1.03
N LEU A 206 -2.19 -15.30 0.05
CA LEU A 206 -1.65 -16.60 -0.38
C LEU A 206 -0.34 -16.46 -1.13
N THR A 207 -0.19 -15.41 -1.93
CA THR A 207 1.05 -15.10 -2.65
C THR A 207 2.18 -14.83 -1.67
N GLU A 208 1.93 -13.96 -0.68
CA GLU A 208 2.89 -13.65 0.37
C GLU A 208 3.20 -14.87 1.24
N THR A 209 2.19 -15.67 1.57
CA THR A 209 2.37 -16.92 2.31
C THR A 209 3.28 -17.90 1.57
N ALA A 210 3.10 -18.05 0.26
CA ALA A 210 3.94 -18.93 -0.56
C ALA A 210 5.41 -18.47 -0.56
N ALA A 211 5.63 -17.16 -0.56
CA ALA A 211 6.96 -16.59 -0.47
C ALA A 211 7.63 -16.85 0.87
N HIS A 212 6.94 -16.57 1.98
CA HIS A 212 7.47 -16.86 3.30
C HIS A 212 7.81 -18.36 3.47
N LEU A 213 6.95 -19.24 2.96
CA LEU A 213 7.24 -20.67 2.99
C LEU A 213 8.42 -21.06 2.10
N ALA A 214 8.61 -20.42 0.95
CA ALA A 214 9.77 -20.62 0.10
C ALA A 214 11.06 -20.19 0.81
N HIS A 215 11.03 -19.05 1.49
CA HIS A 215 12.16 -18.57 2.28
C HIS A 215 12.48 -19.50 3.46
N LEU A 216 11.47 -19.90 4.21
CA LEU A 216 11.63 -20.77 5.37
C LEU A 216 11.85 -22.26 5.01
N ALA A 217 11.89 -22.62 3.73
CA ALA A 217 12.03 -23.99 3.28
C ALA A 217 13.44 -24.53 3.60
N THR A 218 13.48 -25.72 4.18
CA THR A 218 14.73 -26.44 4.50
C THR A 218 15.23 -27.32 3.36
N SER A 219 14.35 -27.65 2.40
CA SER A 219 14.69 -28.43 1.22
C SER A 219 14.56 -27.62 -0.07
N HIS A 220 15.41 -27.92 -1.05
CA HIS A 220 15.33 -27.30 -2.37
C HIS A 220 13.99 -27.58 -3.07
N SER A 221 13.48 -28.81 -2.94
CA SER A 221 12.20 -29.20 -3.54
C SER A 221 11.00 -28.43 -2.97
N ASP A 222 10.97 -28.20 -1.66
CA ASP A 222 9.91 -27.40 -1.03
C ASP A 222 10.01 -25.93 -1.45
N ARG A 223 11.20 -25.37 -1.49
CA ARG A 223 11.44 -24.01 -1.97
C ARG A 223 10.92 -23.86 -3.40
N ALA A 224 11.36 -24.72 -4.32
CA ALA A 224 10.92 -24.69 -5.71
C ALA A 224 9.41 -24.85 -5.86
N ARG A 225 8.76 -25.69 -5.02
CA ARG A 225 7.31 -25.85 -5.03
C ARG A 225 6.60 -24.58 -4.62
N MET A 226 7.04 -23.92 -3.54
CA MET A 226 6.43 -22.69 -3.06
C MET A 226 6.67 -21.51 -4.03
N THR A 227 7.86 -21.42 -4.63
CA THR A 227 8.15 -20.43 -5.68
C THR A 227 7.22 -20.59 -6.88
N ARG A 228 7.01 -21.81 -7.37
CA ARG A 228 6.04 -22.07 -8.45
C ARG A 228 4.60 -21.78 -8.07
N LEU A 229 4.22 -22.04 -6.82
CA LEU A 229 2.89 -21.65 -6.34
C LEU A 229 2.72 -20.14 -6.36
N ARG A 230 3.68 -19.41 -5.82
CA ARG A 230 3.71 -17.96 -5.84
C ARG A 230 3.53 -17.41 -7.26
N GLN A 231 4.38 -17.82 -8.21
CA GLN A 231 4.32 -17.37 -9.60
C GLN A 231 2.95 -17.61 -10.25
N ARG A 232 2.29 -18.73 -9.94
CA ARG A 232 0.94 -19.00 -10.43
C ARG A 232 -0.11 -18.06 -9.83
N LEU A 233 0.01 -17.76 -8.53
CA LEU A 233 -0.89 -16.83 -7.86
C LEU A 233 -0.70 -15.39 -8.40
N GLU A 234 0.54 -14.95 -8.59
CA GLU A 234 0.86 -13.66 -9.20
C GLU A 234 0.25 -13.52 -10.60
N ALA A 235 0.41 -14.57 -11.43
CA ALA A 235 -0.13 -14.58 -12.79
C ALA A 235 -1.68 -14.59 -12.87
N SER A 236 -2.36 -15.00 -11.79
CA SER A 236 -3.82 -15.05 -11.70
C SER A 236 -4.42 -13.98 -10.79
N GLN A 237 -3.64 -12.98 -10.42
CA GLN A 237 -4.08 -11.96 -9.49
C GLN A 237 -5.22 -11.12 -10.07
N PRO A 238 -6.34 -10.99 -9.36
CA PRO A 238 -7.45 -10.16 -9.82
C PRO A 238 -7.12 -8.67 -9.73
N ILE A 239 -7.92 -7.87 -10.42
CA ILE A 239 -7.81 -6.41 -10.33
C ILE A 239 -8.10 -5.97 -8.89
N ILE A 240 -7.24 -5.11 -8.38
CA ILE A 240 -7.40 -4.53 -7.05
C ILE A 240 -8.25 -3.28 -7.18
N TYR A 241 -9.30 -3.24 -6.39
CA TYR A 241 -10.09 -2.06 -6.21
C TYR A 241 -9.69 -1.38 -4.90
N VAL A 242 -9.52 -0.07 -4.93
CA VAL A 242 -9.27 0.77 -3.76
C VAL A 242 -10.41 1.76 -3.59
N THR A 243 -10.60 2.23 -2.38
CA THR A 243 -11.71 3.11 -2.03
C THR A 243 -11.16 4.42 -1.46
N PRO A 244 -10.71 5.36 -2.32
CA PRO A 244 -10.27 6.66 -1.84
C PRO A 244 -11.44 7.57 -1.45
N VAL A 245 -11.15 8.45 -0.50
CA VAL A 245 -12.12 9.47 -0.04
C VAL A 245 -12.16 10.64 -1.00
N VAL A 246 -13.38 11.06 -1.35
CA VAL A 246 -13.70 12.15 -2.27
C VAL A 246 -14.37 13.29 -1.51
N VAL A 247 -13.83 14.50 -1.67
CA VAL A 247 -14.34 15.74 -1.10
C VAL A 247 -14.96 16.59 -2.22
N PRO A 248 -16.30 16.82 -2.22
CA PRO A 248 -16.93 17.73 -3.16
C PRO A 248 -16.54 19.19 -2.92
N LEU A 249 -16.09 19.88 -3.96
CA LEU A 249 -15.77 21.31 -3.93
C LEU A 249 -16.93 22.16 -4.46
N ALA A 250 -17.89 21.55 -5.17
CA ALA A 250 -19.11 22.18 -5.66
C ALA A 250 -20.36 21.46 -5.13
N ASP A 251 -21.47 22.17 -5.08
CA ASP A 251 -22.78 21.60 -4.72
C ASP A 251 -23.38 20.89 -5.95
N ARG A 252 -22.99 19.63 -6.09
CA ARG A 252 -23.37 18.76 -7.21
C ARG A 252 -23.70 17.35 -6.70
N PRO A 253 -24.63 16.63 -7.35
CA PRO A 253 -24.83 15.22 -7.07
C PRO A 253 -23.57 14.42 -7.46
N PHE A 254 -23.33 13.29 -6.78
CA PHE A 254 -22.11 12.48 -6.94
C PHE A 254 -21.81 12.13 -8.39
N GLU A 255 -22.83 11.81 -9.18
CA GLU A 255 -22.71 11.43 -10.61
C GLU A 255 -22.16 12.58 -11.49
N ARG A 256 -22.18 13.80 -10.99
CA ARG A 256 -21.60 14.98 -11.66
C ARG A 256 -20.21 15.35 -11.15
N LEU A 257 -19.78 14.70 -10.06
CA LEU A 257 -18.43 14.85 -9.52
C LEU A 257 -17.45 13.87 -10.17
N ILE A 258 -17.96 12.87 -10.87
CA ILE A 258 -17.14 11.85 -11.56
C ILE A 258 -17.41 11.90 -13.06
N ASP A 259 -16.38 11.54 -13.83
CA ASP A 259 -16.47 11.34 -15.27
C ASP A 259 -15.88 9.97 -15.65
N ASN A 260 -16.75 9.09 -16.05
CA ASN A 260 -16.38 7.75 -16.53
C ASN A 260 -16.15 7.71 -18.04
N GLY A 261 -16.54 8.76 -18.76
CA GLY A 261 -16.41 8.86 -20.21
C GLY A 261 -14.99 9.23 -20.68
N SER A 262 -14.22 9.87 -19.80
CA SER A 262 -12.83 10.26 -20.07
C SER A 262 -11.93 9.70 -18.96
N PRO A 263 -11.58 8.40 -19.03
CA PRO A 263 -10.79 7.76 -17.98
C PRO A 263 -9.37 8.32 -17.91
N VAL A 264 -8.83 8.38 -16.70
CA VAL A 264 -7.48 8.87 -16.41
C VAL A 264 -6.62 7.72 -15.92
N ALA A 265 -5.37 7.66 -16.36
CA ALA A 265 -4.43 6.65 -15.92
C ALA A 265 -3.81 7.06 -14.57
N PHE A 266 -4.05 6.24 -13.55
CA PHE A 266 -3.48 6.44 -12.21
C PHE A 266 -3.26 5.10 -11.51
N ASP A 267 -2.20 5.01 -10.72
CA ASP A 267 -1.85 3.81 -9.95
C ASP A 267 -2.57 3.78 -8.59
N PHE A 268 -3.87 3.53 -8.61
CA PHE A 268 -4.64 3.40 -7.36
C PHE A 268 -4.15 2.26 -6.47
N ALA A 269 -3.65 1.21 -7.07
CA ALA A 269 -3.20 0.04 -6.33
C ALA A 269 -1.79 0.20 -5.76
N GLY A 270 -1.01 1.19 -6.21
CA GLY A 270 0.37 1.40 -5.83
C GLY A 270 1.31 0.29 -6.31
N THR A 271 0.95 -0.39 -7.39
CA THR A 271 1.74 -1.47 -8.00
C THR A 271 2.75 -0.98 -9.03
N GLY A 272 2.76 0.32 -9.32
CA GLY A 272 3.49 0.90 -10.44
C GLY A 272 2.76 0.79 -11.79
N ASP A 273 1.60 0.12 -11.83
CA ASP A 273 0.79 -0.07 -13.04
C ASP A 273 -0.37 0.94 -13.04
N ALA A 274 -0.18 2.07 -13.69
CA ALA A 274 -1.22 3.08 -13.85
C ALA A 274 -2.28 2.58 -14.84
N ARG A 275 -3.52 2.48 -14.37
CA ARG A 275 -4.66 2.01 -15.18
C ARG A 275 -5.65 3.13 -15.41
N ALA A 276 -6.19 3.17 -16.63
CA ALA A 276 -7.24 4.12 -16.98
C ALA A 276 -8.56 3.73 -16.29
N GLN A 277 -9.07 4.64 -15.46
CA GLN A 277 -10.30 4.45 -14.67
C GLN A 277 -11.12 5.75 -14.67
N GLY A 278 -12.38 5.67 -14.24
CA GLY A 278 -13.20 6.84 -14.00
C GLY A 278 -12.49 7.82 -13.06
N TRP A 279 -12.65 9.11 -13.31
CA TRP A 279 -11.90 10.15 -12.62
C TRP A 279 -12.82 11.24 -12.06
N LEU A 280 -12.30 12.03 -11.13
CA LEU A 280 -13.02 13.18 -10.61
C LEU A 280 -13.07 14.31 -11.66
N THR A 281 -14.16 15.08 -11.62
CA THR A 281 -14.22 16.39 -12.29
C THR A 281 -13.57 17.43 -11.39
N PRO A 282 -13.20 18.63 -11.90
CA PRO A 282 -12.65 19.70 -11.07
C PRO A 282 -13.59 20.24 -9.97
N ASP A 283 -14.86 19.77 -9.94
CA ASP A 283 -15.83 20.05 -8.88
C ASP A 283 -15.64 19.20 -7.61
N ALA A 284 -14.65 18.28 -7.61
CA ALA A 284 -14.27 17.45 -6.46
C ALA A 284 -12.75 17.27 -6.36
N ALA A 285 -12.29 16.79 -5.22
CA ALA A 285 -10.89 16.51 -4.94
C ALA A 285 -10.72 15.17 -4.22
N TRP A 286 -9.57 14.52 -4.40
CA TRP A 286 -9.14 13.40 -3.60
C TRP A 286 -8.64 13.89 -2.25
N LEU A 287 -9.00 13.21 -1.17
CA LEU A 287 -8.43 13.46 0.15
C LEU A 287 -7.09 12.73 0.26
N VAL A 288 -6.03 13.45 0.64
CA VAL A 288 -4.65 13.02 0.60
C VAL A 288 -4.02 13.12 1.99
N TRP A 289 -3.12 12.19 2.32
CA TRP A 289 -2.22 12.30 3.44
C TRP A 289 -0.89 12.93 2.99
N ASP A 290 -0.68 14.20 3.32
CA ASP A 290 0.54 14.95 2.97
C ASP A 290 1.01 15.83 4.15
N PRO A 291 1.51 15.23 5.25
CA PRO A 291 1.89 15.95 6.47
C PRO A 291 3.08 16.88 6.31
N GLU A 292 3.86 16.70 5.26
CA GLU A 292 5.05 17.50 4.98
C GLU A 292 4.81 18.55 3.86
N TRP A 293 3.59 18.65 3.37
CA TRP A 293 3.17 19.60 2.32
C TRP A 293 4.03 19.52 1.05
N ARG A 294 4.35 18.31 0.64
CA ARG A 294 5.17 18.06 -0.56
C ARG A 294 4.40 18.28 -1.86
N GLY A 295 3.08 18.24 -1.80
CA GLY A 295 2.22 18.43 -2.94
C GLY A 295 2.30 17.31 -3.98
N GLN A 296 2.65 16.10 -3.57
CA GLN A 296 2.89 14.99 -4.48
C GLN A 296 1.98 13.80 -4.16
N VAL A 297 1.22 13.36 -5.17
CA VAL A 297 0.39 12.17 -5.12
C VAL A 297 0.84 11.23 -6.24
N ARG A 298 1.26 10.03 -5.91
CA ARG A 298 1.86 9.07 -6.86
C ARG A 298 1.03 7.84 -7.05
N SER A 299 0.30 7.46 -6.01
CA SER A 299 -0.51 6.24 -6.00
C SER A 299 -1.64 6.35 -4.99
N GLY A 300 -2.51 5.34 -4.99
CA GLY A 300 -3.57 5.22 -3.99
C GLY A 300 -3.09 5.11 -2.54
N PHE A 301 -1.79 4.95 -2.28
CA PHE A 301 -1.24 4.98 -0.93
C PHE A 301 -1.12 6.38 -0.34
N ASP A 302 -1.02 7.39 -1.21
CA ASP A 302 -1.00 8.78 -0.79
C ASP A 302 -2.43 9.31 -0.55
N LEU A 303 -3.45 8.59 -1.05
CA LEU A 303 -4.86 8.92 -0.84
C LEU A 303 -5.36 8.38 0.50
N ILE A 304 -6.27 9.10 1.14
CA ILE A 304 -7.02 8.56 2.28
C ILE A 304 -8.03 7.54 1.75
N GLY A 305 -7.95 6.32 2.25
CA GLY A 305 -8.77 5.19 1.81
C GLY A 305 -8.32 3.89 2.47
N GLN A 306 -8.74 2.77 1.91
CA GLN A 306 -8.36 1.44 2.41
C GLN A 306 -6.85 1.22 2.55
N ARG A 307 -6.04 1.90 1.72
CA ARG A 307 -4.59 1.70 1.65
C ARG A 307 -3.78 2.65 2.52
N THR A 308 -4.41 3.62 3.11
CA THR A 308 -3.75 4.62 3.94
C THR A 308 -2.81 3.96 4.94
N TRP A 309 -1.54 4.41 4.90
CA TRP A 309 -0.45 3.94 5.77
C TRP A 309 -0.16 2.43 5.67
N SER A 310 -0.59 1.75 4.62
CA SER A 310 -0.46 0.28 4.50
C SER A 310 -1.10 -0.49 5.66
N VAL A 311 -2.15 0.05 6.29
CA VAL A 311 -2.84 -0.60 7.41
C VAL A 311 -3.94 -1.55 6.93
N PHE A 312 -4.43 -1.35 5.70
CA PHE A 312 -5.52 -2.14 5.11
C PHE A 312 -6.83 -2.03 5.89
N TRP A 313 -7.32 -0.78 5.93
CA TRP A 313 -8.61 -0.44 6.49
C TRP A 313 -9.76 -1.10 5.71
N SER A 314 -10.93 -1.20 6.30
CA SER A 314 -12.11 -1.68 5.57
C SER A 314 -12.62 -0.65 4.56
N ASP A 315 -12.48 0.63 4.92
CA ASP A 315 -12.94 1.77 4.15
C ASP A 315 -12.16 3.03 4.52
N GLY A 316 -12.36 4.10 3.79
CA GLY A 316 -11.69 5.37 4.05
C GLY A 316 -12.17 6.07 5.31
N PHE A 317 -13.41 5.87 5.74
CA PHE A 317 -13.91 6.41 7.00
C PHE A 317 -13.24 5.76 8.22
N GLU A 318 -12.88 4.48 8.12
CA GLU A 318 -12.10 3.82 9.16
C GLU A 318 -10.69 4.40 9.28
N ALA A 319 -10.06 4.74 8.14
CA ALA A 319 -8.78 5.45 8.13
C ALA A 319 -8.89 6.85 8.78
N LEU A 320 -9.96 7.59 8.49
CA LEU A 320 -10.22 8.89 9.12
C LEU A 320 -10.44 8.77 10.63
N ARG A 321 -11.16 7.74 11.10
CA ARG A 321 -11.35 7.50 12.55
C ARG A 321 -10.02 7.31 13.30
N ALA A 322 -8.97 6.86 12.64
CA ALA A 322 -7.65 6.77 13.26
C ALA A 322 -7.00 8.14 13.52
N LEU A 323 -7.59 9.22 13.02
CA LEU A 323 -7.18 10.61 13.26
C LEU A 323 -8.12 11.37 14.19
N ASP A 324 -9.22 10.80 14.60
CA ASP A 324 -10.22 11.39 15.51
C ASP A 324 -9.76 11.26 16.97
N ASP A 325 -9.01 12.24 17.43
CA ASP A 325 -8.31 12.20 18.73
C ASP A 325 -9.29 12.42 19.90
N ASN A 326 -10.31 13.24 19.71
CA ASN A 326 -11.31 13.58 20.70
C ASN A 326 -12.52 12.64 20.67
N ARG A 327 -12.66 11.84 19.60
CA ARG A 327 -13.73 10.84 19.38
C ARG A 327 -15.13 11.44 19.28
N ASP A 328 -15.23 12.64 18.78
CA ASP A 328 -16.53 13.27 18.56
C ASP A 328 -17.22 12.81 17.27
N GLY A 329 -16.48 12.16 16.39
CA GLY A 329 -16.94 11.62 15.11
C GLY A 329 -16.69 12.56 13.94
N GLU A 330 -15.92 13.62 14.14
CA GLU A 330 -15.46 14.55 13.12
C GLU A 330 -13.96 14.79 13.27
N LEU A 331 -13.28 15.09 12.17
CA LEU A 331 -11.92 15.64 12.21
C LEU A 331 -12.03 17.15 12.10
N SER A 332 -11.56 17.90 13.08
CA SER A 332 -11.59 19.35 13.07
C SER A 332 -10.32 19.97 13.67
N GLY A 333 -10.06 21.24 13.38
CA GLY A 333 -8.92 21.96 13.95
C GLY A 333 -7.59 21.24 13.73
N ALA A 334 -6.91 20.86 14.81
CA ALA A 334 -5.61 20.19 14.75
C ALA A 334 -5.67 18.78 14.12
N GLU A 335 -6.81 18.11 14.16
CA GLU A 335 -7.00 16.77 13.61
C GLU A 335 -6.95 16.73 12.10
N LEU A 336 -7.22 17.88 11.43
CA LEU A 336 -7.03 18.04 9.98
C LEU A 336 -5.55 18.16 9.58
N GLY A 337 -4.64 18.25 10.54
CA GLY A 337 -3.21 18.36 10.28
C GLY A 337 -2.69 17.17 9.49
N GLY A 338 -2.02 17.44 8.36
CA GLY A 338 -1.53 16.44 7.42
C GLY A 338 -2.52 16.02 6.34
N LEU A 339 -3.76 16.50 6.39
CA LEU A 339 -4.74 16.27 5.33
C LEU A 339 -4.68 17.37 4.27
N ALA A 340 -4.61 16.97 3.01
CA ALA A 340 -4.63 17.84 1.84
C ALA A 340 -5.71 17.39 0.86
N LEU A 341 -6.08 18.27 -0.06
CA LEU A 341 -6.95 17.97 -1.18
C LEU A 341 -6.17 18.04 -2.48
N TRP A 342 -6.20 16.96 -3.25
CA TRP A 342 -5.70 16.95 -4.61
C TRP A 342 -6.85 17.19 -5.59
N ARG A 343 -6.87 18.40 -6.17
CA ARG A 343 -7.77 18.80 -7.22
C ARG A 343 -7.04 18.74 -8.55
N ASP A 344 -7.14 17.63 -9.23
CA ASP A 344 -6.56 17.45 -10.57
C ASP A 344 -7.38 18.25 -11.59
N GLU A 345 -6.98 19.51 -11.80
CA GLU A 345 -7.75 20.47 -12.63
C GLU A 345 -7.70 20.12 -14.12
N ASN A 346 -6.56 19.64 -14.58
CA ASN A 346 -6.34 19.27 -15.97
C ASN A 346 -6.69 17.81 -16.28
N ARG A 347 -6.95 17.02 -15.24
CA ARG A 347 -7.37 15.60 -15.31
C ARG A 347 -6.34 14.73 -16.01
N ASN A 348 -5.08 14.93 -15.69
CA ASN A 348 -3.97 14.12 -16.25
C ASN A 348 -3.50 12.98 -15.32
N GLY A 349 -4.02 12.90 -14.09
CA GLY A 349 -3.63 11.90 -13.10
C GLY A 349 -2.24 12.13 -12.50
N ILE A 350 -1.71 13.34 -12.64
CA ILE A 350 -0.43 13.78 -12.11
C ILE A 350 -0.70 14.95 -11.17
N SER A 351 -0.12 14.93 -9.99
CA SER A 351 -0.23 16.05 -9.06
C SER A 351 0.71 17.19 -9.50
N ASP A 352 0.19 18.09 -10.30
CA ASP A 352 0.92 19.26 -10.77
C ASP A 352 1.10 20.29 -9.65
N PRO A 353 2.10 21.19 -9.76
CA PRO A 353 2.32 22.23 -8.76
C PRO A 353 1.06 23.10 -8.53
N GLY A 354 0.60 23.13 -7.28
CA GLY A 354 -0.59 23.91 -6.87
C GLY A 354 -1.91 23.14 -6.87
N GLU A 355 -1.95 21.89 -7.34
CA GLU A 355 -3.17 21.06 -7.31
C GLU A 355 -3.39 20.35 -5.98
N VAL A 356 -2.32 20.12 -5.21
CA VAL A 356 -2.41 19.53 -3.86
C VAL A 356 -2.18 20.62 -2.83
N LEU A 357 -3.23 20.95 -2.11
CA LEU A 357 -3.20 22.00 -1.10
C LEU A 357 -3.80 21.52 0.22
N PRO A 358 -3.36 22.07 1.37
CA PRO A 358 -3.96 21.75 2.67
C PRO A 358 -5.49 21.86 2.66
N ALA A 359 -6.18 20.96 3.34
CA ALA A 359 -7.65 20.91 3.33
C ALA A 359 -8.30 22.24 3.76
N ASN A 360 -7.69 22.95 4.71
CA ASN A 360 -8.14 24.27 5.16
C ASN A 360 -8.01 25.38 4.09
N VAL A 361 -7.07 25.27 3.15
CA VAL A 361 -6.95 26.22 2.02
C VAL A 361 -8.19 26.17 1.12
N HIS A 362 -8.83 25.02 1.05
CA HIS A 362 -10.12 24.84 0.37
C HIS A 362 -11.33 25.19 1.27
N GLY A 363 -11.07 25.74 2.46
CA GLY A 363 -12.09 26.14 3.42
C GLY A 363 -12.73 24.96 4.15
N VAL A 364 -12.10 23.78 4.18
CA VAL A 364 -12.60 22.64 4.96
C VAL A 364 -12.36 22.92 6.43
N ALA A 365 -13.45 22.96 7.21
CA ALA A 365 -13.42 23.15 8.66
C ALA A 365 -13.56 21.85 9.44
N ALA A 366 -14.29 20.86 8.91
CA ALA A 366 -14.38 19.54 9.50
C ALA A 366 -14.74 18.46 8.47
N LEU A 367 -14.35 17.22 8.79
CA LEU A 367 -14.67 16.02 8.02
C LEU A 367 -15.29 14.97 8.96
N SER A 368 -16.45 14.42 8.59
CA SER A 368 -17.04 13.31 9.32
C SER A 368 -16.21 12.04 9.15
N VAL A 369 -16.08 11.28 10.21
CA VAL A 369 -15.45 9.95 10.18
C VAL A 369 -16.48 8.81 10.12
N ARG A 370 -17.76 9.14 9.85
CA ARG A 370 -18.88 8.19 9.85
C ARG A 370 -19.57 8.18 8.50
N GLY A 371 -19.31 7.12 7.72
CA GLY A 371 -19.99 6.87 6.45
C GLY A 371 -20.91 5.66 6.52
N GLN A 372 -21.85 5.59 5.59
CA GLN A 372 -22.75 4.46 5.39
C GLN A 372 -22.70 4.01 3.94
N THR A 373 -22.74 2.71 3.68
CA THR A 373 -22.84 2.17 2.35
C THR A 373 -24.18 2.58 1.73
N THR A 374 -24.14 3.35 0.67
CA THR A 374 -25.33 3.80 -0.06
C THR A 374 -25.58 2.96 -1.30
N ARG A 375 -24.55 2.43 -1.93
CA ARG A 375 -24.60 1.47 -3.03
C ARG A 375 -23.28 0.70 -3.14
N PRO A 376 -23.20 -0.40 -3.88
CA PRO A 376 -21.93 -1.09 -4.10
C PRO A 376 -20.84 -0.14 -4.61
N GLY A 377 -19.69 -0.15 -3.94
CA GLY A 377 -18.55 0.71 -4.25
C GLY A 377 -18.70 2.20 -3.89
N LEU A 378 -19.71 2.55 -3.08
CA LEU A 378 -19.89 3.92 -2.61
C LEU A 378 -20.41 3.94 -1.16
N MET A 379 -19.65 4.55 -0.28
CA MET A 379 -20.11 4.95 1.05
C MET A 379 -20.28 6.47 1.09
N THR A 380 -21.19 6.95 1.91
CA THR A 380 -21.54 8.37 2.01
C THR A 380 -21.76 8.79 3.45
N ALA A 381 -21.20 9.92 3.83
CA ALA A 381 -21.62 10.70 4.97
C ALA A 381 -22.37 11.93 4.44
N PRO A 382 -23.70 12.08 4.61
CA PRO A 382 -24.49 13.12 3.93
C PRO A 382 -24.04 14.56 4.23
N ASP A 383 -23.71 14.86 5.49
CA ASP A 383 -23.15 16.15 5.92
C ASP A 383 -21.66 16.01 6.27
N GLY A 384 -20.94 15.19 5.49
CA GLY A 384 -19.61 14.72 5.84
C GLY A 384 -18.49 15.73 5.69
N VAL A 385 -18.70 16.82 4.96
CA VAL A 385 -17.74 17.94 4.85
C VAL A 385 -18.40 19.19 5.36
N ARG A 386 -17.83 19.84 6.36
CA ARG A 386 -18.23 21.16 6.82
C ARG A 386 -17.17 22.19 6.42
N PHE A 387 -17.60 23.25 5.76
CA PHE A 387 -16.75 24.35 5.34
C PHE A 387 -16.77 25.51 6.33
N GLU A 388 -15.74 26.36 6.30
CA GLU A 388 -15.61 27.57 7.15
C GLU A 388 -16.79 28.54 7.02
N ASN A 389 -17.42 28.58 5.83
CA ASN A 389 -18.60 29.40 5.57
C ASN A 389 -19.91 28.78 6.12
N GLY A 390 -19.82 27.70 6.89
CA GLY A 390 -20.94 27.00 7.49
C GLY A 390 -21.73 26.06 6.56
N ARG A 391 -21.36 25.97 5.28
CA ARG A 391 -22.00 25.01 4.36
C ARG A 391 -21.54 23.60 4.67
N THR A 392 -22.44 22.63 4.47
CA THR A 392 -22.10 21.19 4.50
C THR A 392 -22.26 20.59 3.12
N ARG A 393 -21.52 19.51 2.87
CA ARG A 393 -21.64 18.65 1.68
C ARG A 393 -21.43 17.20 2.08
N PRO A 394 -21.90 16.26 1.27
CA PRO A 394 -21.57 14.85 1.47
C PRO A 394 -20.05 14.62 1.39
N LEU A 395 -19.56 13.64 2.15
CA LEU A 395 -18.23 13.07 1.98
C LEU A 395 -18.41 11.65 1.45
N TYR A 396 -17.60 11.25 0.49
CA TYR A 396 -17.72 9.96 -0.15
C TYR A 396 -16.45 9.13 0.02
N ASP A 397 -16.63 7.81 0.15
CA ASP A 397 -15.62 6.81 -0.07
C ASP A 397 -16.03 6.04 -1.32
N TRP A 398 -15.29 6.19 -2.40
CA TRP A 398 -15.67 5.70 -3.72
C TRP A 398 -14.63 4.73 -4.28
N THR A 399 -15.14 3.62 -4.85
CA THR A 399 -14.33 2.64 -5.58
C THR A 399 -14.38 2.94 -7.08
N PRO A 400 -13.35 3.55 -7.68
CA PRO A 400 -13.28 3.72 -9.12
C PRO A 400 -13.38 2.37 -9.84
N GLY A 401 -14.21 2.29 -10.87
CA GLY A 401 -14.39 1.05 -11.66
C GLY A 401 -15.47 0.07 -11.16
N LEU A 402 -15.90 0.14 -9.91
CA LEU A 402 -17.00 -0.71 -9.36
C LEU A 402 -18.33 -0.02 -9.52
N GLY A 403 -18.75 0.68 -10.26
CA GLY A 403 -20.06 1.35 -10.35
C GLY A 403 -20.52 1.59 -11.78
N ASN A 404 -19.78 1.06 -12.74
CA ASN A 404 -20.02 1.26 -14.18
C ASN A 404 -20.86 0.16 -14.84
N ALA A 405 -21.34 -0.81 -14.07
CA ALA A 405 -22.38 -1.69 -14.60
C ALA A 405 -23.67 -0.84 -14.76
N PRO A 406 -24.24 -0.74 -15.95
CA PRO A 406 -25.53 -0.10 -16.11
C PRO A 406 -26.53 -0.80 -15.20
N VAL A 407 -27.24 -0.04 -14.37
CA VAL A 407 -28.40 -0.54 -13.63
C VAL A 407 -29.39 -1.00 -14.68
N SER A 408 -29.49 -2.33 -14.85
CA SER A 408 -30.44 -2.98 -15.73
C SER A 408 -31.86 -2.85 -15.21
#